data_a2e91dc48493e5b37f6093a37ac354a4
#
_entry.id   a2e91dc48493e5b37f6093a37ac354a4
#
_cell.length_a   1.000
_cell.length_b   1.000
_cell.length_c   1.000
_cell.angle_alpha   90.00
_cell.angle_beta   90.00
_cell.angle_gamma   90.00
#
_symmetry.space_group_name_H-M   'P 1'
#
loop_
_entity.id
_entity.type
_entity.pdbx_description
1 polymer ?
#
loop_
_entity_poly.entity_id
_entity_poly.type
_entity_poly.pdbx_seq_one_letter_code
_entity_poly.pdbx_strand_id
1 'polypeptide(L)'
;MIIKKKERLTNQKKVILEYLKSTKSHPSAKEVYLEVKKKLPQISLGTVYRILNQLKEKGEVKEILTEVSHFEGDLTPHSHFICQKCKKIFDVFEEIPELKNKKLKVGKIKDYQIIFYGICKKCKK
;
A
#
# COMPACT_ATOMS: atom_id res chain seq x y z
N MET A 1 -31.95 -0.67 14.88
CA MET A 1 -31.77 0.10 13.64
C MET A 1 -30.90 -0.70 12.67
N ILE A 2 -31.42 -0.98 11.49
CA ILE A 2 -30.67 -1.76 10.49
C ILE A 2 -29.78 -0.82 9.70
N ILE A 3 -28.47 -1.04 9.77
CA ILE A 3 -27.50 -0.26 8.99
C ILE A 3 -27.61 -0.70 7.53
N LYS A 4 -27.85 0.24 6.63
CA LYS A 4 -27.91 -0.05 5.20
C LYS A 4 -26.57 -0.58 4.72
N LYS A 5 -26.60 -1.52 3.79
CA LYS A 5 -25.38 -2.14 3.23
C LYS A 5 -24.36 -1.11 2.76
N LYS A 6 -24.84 -0.02 2.14
CA LYS A 6 -23.99 1.07 1.65
C LYS A 6 -23.27 1.79 2.78
N GLU A 7 -23.95 2.04 3.90
CA GLU A 7 -23.36 2.69 5.07
C GLU A 7 -22.28 1.81 5.72
N ARG A 8 -22.52 0.51 5.79
CA ARG A 8 -21.56 -0.46 6.33
C ARG A 8 -20.29 -0.46 5.51
N LEU A 9 -20.41 -0.53 4.16
CA LEU A 9 -19.26 -0.49 3.27
C LEU A 9 -18.47 0.81 3.40
N THR A 10 -19.18 1.94 3.53
CA THR A 10 -18.54 3.24 3.69
C THR A 10 -17.72 3.30 4.99
N ASN A 11 -18.29 2.78 6.08
CA ASN A 11 -17.58 2.72 7.35
C ASN A 11 -16.35 1.81 7.29
N GLN A 12 -16.49 0.65 6.66
CA GLN A 12 -15.39 -0.28 6.50
C GLN A 12 -14.26 0.32 5.66
N LYS A 13 -14.60 1.00 4.56
CA LYS A 13 -13.61 1.70 3.73
C LYS A 13 -12.88 2.77 4.51
N LYS A 14 -13.62 3.54 5.32
CA LYS A 14 -13.04 4.60 6.13
C LYS A 14 -12.03 4.05 7.13
N VAL A 15 -12.37 2.99 7.83
CA VAL A 15 -11.48 2.38 8.82
C VAL A 15 -10.21 1.86 8.17
N ILE A 16 -10.33 1.17 7.05
CA ILE A 16 -9.18 0.62 6.32
C ILE A 16 -8.28 1.75 5.81
N LEU A 17 -8.89 2.78 5.20
CA LEU A 17 -8.12 3.90 4.65
C LEU A 17 -7.40 4.68 5.76
N GLU A 18 -8.06 4.94 6.88
CA GLU A 18 -7.45 5.61 8.02
C GLU A 18 -6.26 4.82 8.55
N TYR A 19 -6.40 3.50 8.65
CA TYR A 19 -5.29 2.66 9.09
C TYR A 19 -4.10 2.77 8.14
N LEU A 20 -4.35 2.65 6.84
CA LEU A 20 -3.27 2.72 5.84
C LEU A 20 -2.58 4.09 5.82
N LYS A 21 -3.32 5.17 6.05
CA LYS A 21 -2.74 6.51 6.11
C LYS A 21 -1.91 6.73 7.37
N SER A 22 -2.21 6.02 8.45
CA SER A 22 -1.52 6.18 9.73
C SER A 22 -0.30 5.28 9.88
N THR A 23 -0.23 4.17 9.16
CA THR A 23 0.86 3.22 9.29
C THR A 23 1.94 3.43 8.24
N LYS A 24 3.19 3.17 8.62
CA LYS A 24 4.32 3.17 7.70
C LYS A 24 4.86 1.76 7.47
N SER A 25 4.13 0.75 7.95
CA SER A 25 4.59 -0.64 7.90
C SER A 25 4.39 -1.32 6.55
N HIS A 26 3.66 -0.70 5.62
CA HIS A 26 3.34 -1.27 4.30
C HIS A 26 2.70 -2.66 4.44
N PRO A 27 1.52 -2.75 5.07
CA PRO A 27 0.93 -4.05 5.38
C PRO A 27 0.39 -4.79 4.16
N SER A 28 0.42 -6.12 4.23
CA SER A 28 -0.30 -6.97 3.29
C SER A 28 -1.79 -6.92 3.62
N ALA A 29 -2.62 -7.47 2.73
CA ALA A 29 -4.07 -7.52 2.99
C ALA A 29 -4.39 -8.27 4.27
N LYS A 30 -3.68 -9.36 4.55
CA LYS A 30 -3.88 -10.14 5.77
C LYS A 30 -3.53 -9.32 7.02
N GLU A 31 -2.44 -8.56 6.96
CA GLU A 31 -2.04 -7.69 8.07
C GLU A 31 -3.04 -6.56 8.28
N VAL A 32 -3.57 -5.98 7.20
CA VAL A 32 -4.65 -4.98 7.28
C VAL A 32 -5.85 -5.60 7.98
N TYR A 33 -6.24 -6.81 7.56
CA TYR A 33 -7.37 -7.52 8.16
C TYR A 33 -7.19 -7.70 9.67
N LEU A 34 -6.02 -8.16 10.11
CA LEU A 34 -5.77 -8.40 11.53
C LEU A 34 -5.86 -7.10 12.35
N GLU A 35 -5.45 -5.97 11.78
CA GLU A 35 -5.53 -4.68 12.47
C GLU A 35 -6.95 -4.12 12.49
N VAL A 36 -7.63 -4.09 11.34
CA VAL A 36 -8.97 -3.47 11.29
C VAL A 36 -10.02 -4.34 11.97
N LYS A 37 -9.78 -5.64 12.11
CA LYS A 37 -10.66 -6.55 12.82
C LYS A 37 -10.86 -6.12 14.27
N LYS A 38 -9.88 -5.46 14.85
CA LYS A 38 -9.97 -4.95 16.23
C LYS A 38 -11.09 -3.92 16.38
N LYS A 39 -11.34 -3.12 15.35
CA LYS A 39 -12.42 -2.12 15.31
C LYS A 39 -13.68 -2.65 14.65
N LEU A 40 -13.54 -3.62 13.74
CA LEU A 40 -14.63 -4.18 12.96
C LEU A 40 -14.63 -5.71 13.10
N PRO A 41 -15.06 -6.24 14.27
CA PRO A 41 -14.96 -7.70 14.54
C PRO A 41 -15.67 -8.59 13.52
N GLN A 42 -16.66 -8.04 12.80
CA GLN A 42 -17.45 -8.80 11.83
C GLN A 42 -16.88 -8.76 10.41
N ILE A 43 -15.81 -7.99 10.18
CA ILE A 43 -15.25 -7.89 8.84
C ILE A 43 -14.58 -9.20 8.43
N SER A 44 -14.71 -9.57 7.15
CA SER A 44 -14.05 -10.76 6.61
C SER A 44 -12.80 -10.38 5.84
N LEU A 45 -11.88 -11.33 5.69
CA LEU A 45 -10.67 -11.13 4.88
C LEU A 45 -11.04 -10.83 3.43
N GLY A 46 -12.07 -11.52 2.89
CA GLY A 46 -12.54 -11.26 1.53
C GLY A 46 -13.02 -9.83 1.33
N THR A 47 -13.71 -9.28 2.33
CA THR A 47 -14.15 -7.89 2.30
C THR A 47 -12.98 -6.94 2.29
N VAL A 48 -11.93 -7.22 3.09
CA VAL A 48 -10.71 -6.40 3.11
C VAL A 48 -10.05 -6.38 1.73
N TYR A 49 -9.89 -7.55 1.09
CA TYR A 49 -9.33 -7.62 -0.27
C TYR A 49 -10.14 -6.78 -1.26
N ARG A 50 -11.47 -6.91 -1.21
CA ARG A 50 -12.37 -6.18 -2.11
C ARG A 50 -12.23 -4.68 -1.92
N ILE A 51 -12.20 -4.22 -0.66
CA ILE A 51 -12.07 -2.79 -0.36
C ILE A 51 -10.70 -2.25 -0.78
N LEU A 52 -9.62 -3.00 -0.53
CA LEU A 52 -8.28 -2.59 -0.95
C LEU A 52 -8.21 -2.43 -2.47
N ASN A 53 -8.82 -3.34 -3.23
CA ASN A 53 -8.87 -3.23 -4.68
C ASN A 53 -9.67 -2.00 -5.12
N GLN A 54 -10.79 -1.71 -4.48
CA GLN A 54 -11.59 -0.52 -4.78
C GLN A 54 -10.82 0.76 -4.50
N LEU A 55 -10.13 0.83 -3.36
CA LEU A 55 -9.32 2.00 -3.00
C LEU A 55 -8.14 2.18 -3.97
N LYS A 56 -7.53 1.09 -4.39
CA LYS A 56 -6.44 1.13 -5.37
C LYS A 56 -6.94 1.65 -6.72
N GLU A 57 -8.08 1.17 -7.19
CA GLU A 57 -8.66 1.61 -8.46
C GLU A 57 -9.00 3.09 -8.44
N LYS A 58 -9.41 3.62 -7.30
CA LYS A 58 -9.72 5.05 -7.15
C LYS A 58 -8.47 5.90 -6.91
N GLY A 59 -7.30 5.27 -6.78
CA GLY A 59 -6.05 5.98 -6.52
C GLY A 59 -5.89 6.48 -5.09
N GLU A 60 -6.68 5.96 -4.16
CA GLU A 60 -6.61 6.37 -2.75
C GLU A 60 -5.54 5.62 -1.97
N VAL A 61 -5.13 4.46 -2.43
CA VAL A 61 -4.01 3.70 -1.88
C VAL A 61 -3.16 3.17 -3.02
N LYS A 62 -1.91 2.84 -2.72
CA LYS A 62 -1.00 2.23 -3.68
C LYS A 62 -0.71 0.79 -3.28
N GLU A 63 -0.55 -0.06 -4.26
CA GLU A 63 -0.12 -1.44 -4.06
C GLU A 63 1.35 -1.56 -4.42
N ILE A 64 2.14 -2.15 -3.53
CA ILE A 64 3.55 -2.41 -3.77
C ILE A 64 3.66 -3.87 -4.19
N LEU A 65 4.07 -4.09 -5.44
CA LEU A 65 4.14 -5.43 -6.02
C LEU A 65 5.43 -6.14 -5.62
N THR A 66 5.30 -7.10 -4.73
CA THR A 66 6.37 -8.01 -4.32
C THR A 66 5.80 -9.43 -4.39
N GLU A 67 6.45 -10.42 -3.76
CA GLU A 67 5.90 -11.78 -3.70
C GLU A 67 4.50 -11.79 -3.08
N VAL A 68 4.29 -10.91 -2.08
CA VAL A 68 2.99 -10.66 -1.48
C VAL A 68 2.69 -9.19 -1.65
N SER A 69 1.49 -8.86 -2.14
CA SER A 69 1.13 -7.46 -2.31
C SER A 69 1.05 -6.73 -0.97
N HIS A 70 1.63 -5.54 -0.93
CA HIS A 70 1.58 -4.64 0.22
C HIS A 70 0.86 -3.37 -0.19
N PHE A 71 0.33 -2.63 0.78
CA PHE A 71 -0.47 -1.45 0.50
C PHE A 71 0.00 -0.26 1.32
N GLU A 72 -0.19 0.94 0.79
CA GLU A 72 0.13 2.17 1.50
C GLU A 72 -0.86 3.28 1.15
N GLY A 73 -1.14 4.13 2.14
CA GLY A 73 -2.00 5.27 1.96
C GLY A 73 -1.25 6.58 1.69
N ASP A 74 0.08 6.57 1.74
CA ASP A 74 0.90 7.73 1.41
C ASP A 74 1.04 7.83 -0.10
N LEU A 75 0.41 8.84 -0.69
CA LEU A 75 0.41 9.05 -2.13
C LEU A 75 1.51 9.98 -2.60
N THR A 76 2.34 10.49 -1.69
CA THR A 76 3.51 11.31 -2.04
C THR A 76 4.46 10.47 -2.89
N PRO A 77 4.92 11.00 -4.05
CA PRO A 77 5.83 10.23 -4.90
C PRO A 77 7.09 9.82 -4.17
N HIS A 78 7.34 8.53 -4.10
CA HIS A 78 8.54 7.98 -3.49
C HIS A 78 8.80 6.58 -4.00
N SER A 79 10.02 6.11 -3.80
CA SER A 79 10.43 4.76 -4.15
C SER A 79 10.42 3.91 -2.88
N HIS A 80 10.70 2.62 -3.04
CA HIS A 80 10.76 1.70 -1.92
C HIS A 80 12.06 0.92 -1.95
N PHE A 81 12.51 0.52 -0.78
CA PHE A 81 13.67 -0.35 -0.61
C PHE A 81 13.26 -1.55 0.21
N ILE A 82 13.49 -2.75 -0.32
CA ILE A 82 13.16 -3.98 0.38
C ILE A 82 14.44 -4.65 0.83
N CYS A 83 14.58 -4.85 2.15
CA CYS A 83 15.71 -5.57 2.68
C CYS A 83 15.52 -7.06 2.42
N GLN A 84 16.48 -7.67 1.74
CA GLN A 84 16.41 -9.09 1.41
C GLN A 84 16.61 -9.98 2.64
N LYS A 85 17.18 -9.44 3.72
CA LYS A 85 17.43 -10.20 4.93
C LYS A 85 16.26 -10.12 5.92
N CYS A 86 15.84 -8.93 6.32
CA CYS A 86 14.74 -8.78 7.29
C CYS A 86 13.37 -8.59 6.64
N LYS A 87 13.32 -8.43 5.32
CA LYS A 87 12.10 -8.30 4.53
C LYS A 87 11.29 -7.03 4.79
N LYS A 88 11.82 -6.07 5.53
CA LYS A 88 11.14 -4.79 5.74
C LYS A 88 11.15 -3.94 4.48
N ILE A 89 10.09 -3.16 4.32
CA ILE A 89 9.95 -2.21 3.23
C ILE A 89 10.19 -0.82 3.79
N PHE A 90 11.10 -0.09 3.17
CA PHE A 90 11.45 1.29 3.57
C PHE A 90 11.03 2.25 2.46
N ASP A 91 10.57 3.44 2.85
CA ASP A 91 10.31 4.52 1.91
C ASP A 91 11.61 5.20 1.53
N VAL A 92 11.76 5.50 0.25
CA VAL A 92 12.95 6.17 -0.30
C VAL A 92 12.48 7.43 -1.01
N PHE A 93 12.83 8.59 -0.48
CA PHE A 93 12.40 9.87 -1.02
C PHE A 93 13.46 10.54 -1.91
N GLU A 94 14.64 9.94 -2.02
CA GLU A 94 15.66 10.44 -2.93
C GLU A 94 15.17 10.37 -4.37
N GLU A 95 15.29 11.48 -5.10
CA GLU A 95 14.86 11.52 -6.50
C GLU A 95 15.86 10.81 -7.40
N ILE A 96 15.33 10.24 -8.49
CA ILE A 96 16.16 9.68 -9.55
C ILE A 96 15.97 10.58 -10.77
N PRO A 97 16.88 11.57 -10.98
CA PRO A 97 16.69 12.58 -12.02
C PRO A 97 16.51 12.01 -13.43
N GLU A 98 17.15 10.88 -13.72
CA GLU A 98 17.11 10.23 -15.02
C GLU A 98 15.70 9.79 -15.42
N LEU A 99 14.80 9.62 -14.46
CA LEU A 99 13.44 9.17 -14.73
C LEU A 99 12.45 10.32 -14.85
N LYS A 100 12.86 11.52 -14.43
CA LYS A 100 11.99 12.69 -14.46
C LYS A 100 11.81 13.15 -15.91
N ASN A 101 10.55 13.20 -16.37
CA ASN A 101 10.20 13.63 -17.73
C ASN A 101 10.79 12.77 -18.84
N LYS A 102 11.18 11.54 -18.56
CA LYS A 102 11.74 10.66 -19.57
C LYS A 102 10.64 10.19 -20.52
N LYS A 103 10.91 10.31 -21.82
CA LYS A 103 10.03 9.82 -22.87
C LYS A 103 10.53 8.47 -23.35
N LEU A 104 9.65 7.50 -23.42
CA LEU A 104 9.98 6.18 -23.94
C LEU A 104 9.55 6.08 -25.41
N LYS A 105 10.28 5.30 -26.20
CA LYS A 105 9.94 5.06 -27.60
C LYS A 105 8.56 4.44 -27.76
N VAL A 106 8.14 3.64 -26.77
CA VAL A 106 6.86 2.92 -26.83
C VAL A 106 5.67 3.73 -26.34
N GLY A 107 5.86 4.88 -25.75
CA GLY A 107 4.74 5.70 -25.26
C GLY A 107 5.11 6.65 -24.15
N LYS A 108 4.08 7.28 -23.58
CA LYS A 108 4.22 8.20 -22.45
C LYS A 108 4.13 7.45 -21.13
N ILE A 109 4.97 7.86 -20.18
CA ILE A 109 4.91 7.32 -18.82
C ILE A 109 3.81 8.07 -18.08
N LYS A 110 2.79 7.34 -17.59
CA LYS A 110 1.76 7.92 -16.73
C LYS A 110 2.07 7.68 -15.26
N ASP A 111 2.66 6.54 -14.96
CA ASP A 111 2.98 6.16 -13.59
C ASP A 111 4.08 5.13 -13.63
N TYR A 112 4.80 4.99 -12.52
CA TYR A 112 5.84 3.97 -12.40
C TYR A 112 6.07 3.66 -10.93
N GLN A 113 6.70 2.53 -10.69
CA GLN A 113 7.05 2.08 -9.36
C GLN A 113 8.53 1.68 -9.38
N ILE A 114 9.29 2.15 -8.40
CA ILE A 114 10.71 1.81 -8.27
C ILE A 114 10.90 1.07 -6.97
N ILE A 115 11.48 -0.11 -7.05
CA ILE A 115 11.78 -0.94 -5.89
C ILE A 115 13.25 -1.30 -5.93
N PHE A 116 13.98 -0.91 -4.89
CA PHE A 116 15.37 -1.31 -4.71
C PHE A 116 15.44 -2.54 -3.81
N TYR A 117 16.31 -3.44 -4.12
CA TYR A 117 16.55 -4.65 -3.33
C TYR A 117 17.96 -4.61 -2.78
N GLY A 118 18.12 -4.91 -1.51
CA GLY A 118 19.44 -4.87 -0.90
C GLY A 118 19.39 -5.26 0.56
N ILE A 119 20.37 -4.81 1.32
CA ILE A 119 20.48 -5.09 2.75
C ILE A 119 20.39 -3.76 3.50
N CYS A 120 19.45 -3.65 4.44
CA CYS A 120 19.29 -2.42 5.20
C CYS A 120 20.44 -2.20 6.19
N LYS A 121 20.56 -0.98 6.72
CA LYS A 121 21.64 -0.62 7.63
C LYS A 121 21.72 -1.51 8.86
N LYS A 122 20.59 -1.91 9.42
CA LYS A 122 20.56 -2.81 10.58
C LYS A 122 21.09 -4.20 10.24
N CYS A 123 20.79 -4.70 9.05
CA CYS A 123 21.16 -6.05 8.64
C CYS A 123 22.57 -6.12 8.05
N LYS A 124 23.15 -4.98 7.69
CA LYS A 124 24.46 -4.89 7.06
C LYS A 124 25.60 -5.17 8.01
N LYS A 125 25.37 -5.09 9.29
CA LYS A 125 26.39 -5.37 10.30
C LYS A 125 26.87 -6.81 10.24
#